data_4064fa221e37a73d33a906e07863bc15
#
_entry.id   4064fa221e37a73d33a906e07863bc15
#
_cell.length_a   1.000
_cell.length_b   1.000
_cell.length_c   1.000
_cell.angle_alpha   90.00
_cell.angle_beta   90.00
_cell.angle_gamma   90.00
#
_symmetry.space_group_name_H-M   'P 1'
#
loop_
_entity.id
_entity.type
_entity.pdbx_description
1 polymer ?
#
loop_
_entity_poly.entity_id
_entity_poly.type
_entity_poly.pdbx_seq_one_letter_code
_entity_poly.pdbx_strand_id
1 'polypeptide(L)'
;MSGTPSSDAPIISPDEPYNPDATPADAPAPAPEAADGPAGEVVHTTDDAGNAIDVHYDEAGEVVLIEADTDGDGRIDTAAAPTADGGAVIASDLNSDGVVDEVAHLNADGDLTQVDSYEDGQLVTQTLDTDADGAPDTVLTDTDRDGAPDTLLVDTNADGAIDAVAVDTDGDGQFDAVALDTDFDGQADVYGQDTDGDGELDLYSDETGAYSDTPDAPEDTTPGGHDSDLV
;
A
#
# COMPACT_ATOMS: atom_id res chain seq x y z
N MET A 1 1.75 -9.59 33.57
CA MET A 1 1.44 -10.31 32.33
C MET A 1 1.74 -9.35 31.20
N SER A 2 2.89 -9.54 30.57
CA SER A 2 3.38 -8.67 29.50
C SER A 2 2.84 -9.21 28.18
N GLY A 3 1.90 -8.48 27.59
CA GLY A 3 1.47 -8.71 26.19
C GLY A 3 2.36 -7.87 25.29
N THR A 4 3.12 -8.52 24.42
CA THR A 4 3.83 -7.90 23.32
C THR A 4 2.81 -7.49 22.26
N PRO A 5 2.88 -6.28 21.69
CA PRO A 5 2.08 -5.95 20.50
C PRO A 5 2.55 -6.85 19.34
N SER A 6 1.60 -7.48 18.69
CA SER A 6 1.80 -8.21 17.44
C SER A 6 1.92 -7.17 16.32
N SER A 7 3.09 -7.05 15.74
CA SER A 7 3.28 -6.35 14.48
C SER A 7 2.85 -7.29 13.37
N ASP A 8 1.59 -7.24 12.99
CA ASP A 8 1.07 -7.84 11.76
C ASP A 8 0.97 -6.74 10.70
N ALA A 9 2.10 -6.35 10.15
CA ALA A 9 2.11 -5.82 8.80
C ALA A 9 2.01 -7.04 7.85
N PRO A 10 1.20 -7.01 6.81
CA PRO A 10 1.18 -8.07 5.82
C PRO A 10 2.53 -8.08 5.11
N ILE A 11 3.40 -8.99 5.54
CA ILE A 11 4.59 -9.35 4.77
C ILE A 11 4.04 -10.11 3.58
N ILE A 12 4.05 -9.50 2.40
CA ILE A 12 3.81 -10.21 1.15
C ILE A 12 5.01 -11.14 0.98
N SER A 13 4.82 -12.40 1.39
CA SER A 13 5.77 -13.46 1.09
C SER A 13 5.55 -13.86 -0.37
N PRO A 14 6.57 -14.01 -1.19
CA PRO A 14 6.41 -14.44 -2.59
C PRO A 14 5.76 -15.82 -2.76
N ASP A 15 5.50 -16.53 -1.65
CA ASP A 15 4.87 -17.85 -1.61
C ASP A 15 3.42 -17.83 -1.09
N GLU A 16 2.83 -16.65 -0.82
CA GLU A 16 1.41 -16.61 -0.49
C GLU A 16 0.65 -16.01 -1.68
N PRO A 17 -0.35 -16.72 -2.23
CA PRO A 17 -1.17 -16.17 -3.28
C PRO A 17 -1.86 -14.91 -2.77
N TYR A 18 -1.81 -13.84 -3.55
CA TYR A 18 -2.62 -12.64 -3.34
C TYR A 18 -4.04 -13.08 -3.02
N ASN A 19 -4.59 -12.68 -1.88
CA ASN A 19 -5.95 -13.03 -1.49
C ASN A 19 -6.90 -11.92 -1.96
N PRO A 20 -7.63 -12.09 -3.09
CA PRO A 20 -8.58 -11.10 -3.58
C PRO A 20 -9.79 -10.90 -2.66
N ASP A 21 -9.97 -11.78 -1.65
CA ASP A 21 -10.95 -11.64 -0.57
C ASP A 21 -10.39 -10.84 0.65
N ALA A 22 -9.13 -10.41 0.60
CA ALA A 22 -8.70 -9.34 1.47
C ALA A 22 -9.49 -8.11 1.01
N THR A 23 -10.59 -7.83 1.73
CA THR A 23 -11.29 -6.54 1.56
C THR A 23 -10.23 -5.46 1.48
N PRO A 24 -10.23 -4.61 0.41
CA PRO A 24 -9.35 -3.44 0.37
C PRO A 24 -9.44 -2.81 1.74
N ALA A 25 -8.28 -2.59 2.36
CA ALA A 25 -8.25 -2.00 3.68
C ALA A 25 -9.07 -0.72 3.61
N ASP A 26 -10.26 -0.79 4.17
CA ASP A 26 -11.29 0.23 4.25
C ASP A 26 -11.26 1.23 3.09
N ALA A 27 -12.32 1.22 2.26
CA ALA A 27 -12.65 2.40 1.48
C ALA A 27 -12.38 3.62 2.37
N PRO A 28 -11.71 4.70 1.88
CA PRO A 28 -11.30 5.80 2.72
C PRO A 28 -12.45 6.11 3.64
N ALA A 29 -12.17 6.16 4.94
CA ALA A 29 -13.16 6.73 5.84
C ALA A 29 -13.58 8.02 5.13
N PRO A 30 -14.89 8.24 4.85
CA PRO A 30 -15.31 9.46 4.21
C PRO A 30 -14.53 10.57 4.90
N ALA A 31 -13.97 11.52 4.11
CA ALA A 31 -13.24 12.64 4.66
C ALA A 31 -13.95 13.01 5.95
N PRO A 32 -13.27 13.11 7.10
CA PRO A 32 -13.95 13.22 8.37
C PRO A 32 -15.04 14.25 8.18
N GLU A 33 -16.28 13.76 7.89
CA GLU A 33 -17.42 14.67 7.90
C GLU A 33 -17.28 15.31 9.25
N ALA A 34 -17.40 16.65 9.30
CA ALA A 34 -17.47 17.35 10.57
C ALA A 34 -18.48 16.58 11.42
N ALA A 35 -18.02 15.46 11.97
CA ALA A 35 -18.77 14.65 12.90
C ALA A 35 -19.16 15.70 13.90
N ASP A 36 -20.44 15.73 14.33
CA ASP A 36 -20.81 16.38 15.59
C ASP A 36 -19.75 15.90 16.60
N GLY A 37 -18.58 16.55 16.53
CA GLY A 37 -17.41 16.23 17.33
C GLY A 37 -17.86 16.34 18.78
N PRO A 38 -17.30 15.58 19.70
CA PRO A 38 -17.55 15.76 21.11
C PRO A 38 -17.50 17.26 21.39
N ALA A 39 -18.44 17.76 22.19
CA ALA A 39 -18.61 19.18 22.48
C ALA A 39 -17.35 19.73 23.17
N GLY A 40 -16.27 19.87 22.40
CA GLY A 40 -14.99 20.40 22.75
C GLY A 40 -14.83 21.83 22.25
N GLU A 41 -13.73 22.45 22.59
CA GLU A 41 -13.38 23.81 22.15
C GLU A 41 -12.84 23.78 20.71
N VAL A 42 -13.30 24.68 19.84
CA VAL A 42 -12.67 24.95 18.53
C VAL A 42 -11.88 26.25 18.61
N VAL A 43 -10.62 26.19 18.29
CA VAL A 43 -9.73 27.34 18.23
C VAL A 43 -9.51 27.72 16.76
N HIS A 44 -10.04 28.87 16.37
CA HIS A 44 -9.81 29.45 15.04
C HIS A 44 -8.51 30.25 15.03
N THR A 45 -7.62 29.95 14.11
CA THR A 45 -6.35 30.63 13.91
C THR A 45 -6.04 30.78 12.42
N THR A 46 -4.87 31.26 12.08
CA THR A 46 -4.39 31.34 10.70
C THR A 46 -2.91 30.98 10.64
N ASP A 47 -2.47 30.52 9.47
CA ASP A 47 -1.07 30.38 9.15
C ASP A 47 -0.38 31.75 8.94
N ASP A 48 0.91 31.74 8.58
CA ASP A 48 1.69 32.94 8.30
C ASP A 48 1.23 33.67 7.03
N ALA A 49 0.51 33.03 6.12
CA ALA A 49 -0.07 33.62 4.91
C ALA A 49 -1.46 34.22 5.17
N GLY A 50 -2.08 33.86 6.30
CA GLY A 50 -3.41 34.33 6.72
C GLY A 50 -4.53 33.36 6.38
N ASN A 51 -4.21 32.13 5.94
CA ASN A 51 -5.17 31.10 5.62
C ASN A 51 -5.77 30.50 6.89
N ALA A 52 -7.03 30.08 6.84
CA ALA A 52 -7.78 29.60 7.99
C ALA A 52 -7.24 28.26 8.51
N ILE A 53 -7.15 28.12 9.82
CA ILE A 53 -6.90 26.86 10.52
C ILE A 53 -7.85 26.76 11.69
N ASP A 54 -8.58 25.65 11.77
CA ASP A 54 -9.49 25.30 12.86
C ASP A 54 -8.95 24.10 13.61
N VAL A 55 -8.69 24.26 14.91
CA VAL A 55 -8.20 23.18 15.78
C VAL A 55 -9.30 22.78 16.74
N HIS A 56 -9.72 21.53 16.65
CA HIS A 56 -10.78 20.95 17.47
C HIS A 56 -10.18 20.17 18.63
N TYR A 57 -10.69 20.41 19.82
CA TYR A 57 -10.28 19.76 21.06
C TYR A 57 -11.44 18.97 21.65
N ASP A 58 -11.15 17.84 22.28
CA ASP A 58 -12.12 17.09 23.08
C ASP A 58 -12.33 17.73 24.47
N GLU A 59 -13.19 17.10 25.30
CA GLU A 59 -13.43 17.55 26.66
C GLU A 59 -12.21 17.45 27.61
N ALA A 60 -11.21 16.64 27.24
CA ALA A 60 -9.94 16.50 27.97
C ALA A 60 -8.91 17.57 27.55
N GLY A 61 -9.18 18.30 26.46
CA GLY A 61 -8.28 19.29 25.86
C GLY A 61 -7.24 18.65 24.93
N GLU A 62 -7.49 17.46 24.43
CA GLU A 62 -6.67 16.81 23.42
C GLU A 62 -7.15 17.18 22.01
N VAL A 63 -6.23 17.37 21.05
CA VAL A 63 -6.58 17.64 19.66
C VAL A 63 -7.18 16.40 19.03
N VAL A 64 -8.34 16.54 18.42
CA VAL A 64 -9.06 15.45 17.75
C VAL A 64 -9.18 15.65 16.25
N LEU A 65 -9.09 16.91 15.77
CA LEU A 65 -9.12 17.25 14.35
C LEU A 65 -8.46 18.61 14.14
N ILE A 66 -7.77 18.76 13.03
CA ILE A 66 -7.28 20.04 12.52
C ILE A 66 -7.81 20.17 11.09
N GLU A 67 -8.45 21.29 10.77
CA GLU A 67 -8.91 21.63 9.45
C GLU A 67 -8.18 22.86 8.96
N ALA A 68 -7.77 22.91 7.70
CA ALA A 68 -6.99 24.01 7.13
C ALA A 68 -7.41 24.33 5.69
N ASP A 69 -7.35 25.63 5.38
CA ASP A 69 -7.34 26.17 4.03
C ASP A 69 -5.86 26.27 3.62
N THR A 70 -5.37 25.32 2.81
CA THR A 70 -3.94 25.24 2.47
C THR A 70 -3.59 25.95 1.17
N ASP A 71 -4.57 26.17 0.28
CA ASP A 71 -4.37 26.85 -1.00
C ASP A 71 -4.77 28.36 -0.96
N GLY A 72 -5.46 28.79 0.11
CA GLY A 72 -5.83 30.20 0.34
C GLY A 72 -7.05 30.65 -0.45
N ASP A 73 -7.90 29.75 -0.90
CA ASP A 73 -9.13 30.07 -1.63
C ASP A 73 -10.30 30.44 -0.70
N GLY A 74 -10.14 30.26 0.62
CA GLY A 74 -11.13 30.53 1.65
C GLY A 74 -12.06 29.35 1.98
N ARG A 75 -11.70 28.15 1.54
CA ARG A 75 -12.36 26.88 1.89
C ARG A 75 -11.37 26.00 2.63
N ILE A 76 -11.89 25.14 3.48
CA ILE A 76 -11.09 24.07 4.05
C ILE A 76 -10.91 23.00 2.99
N ASP A 77 -9.67 22.63 2.71
CA ASP A 77 -9.26 21.62 1.75
C ASP A 77 -8.45 20.48 2.38
N THR A 78 -7.99 20.66 3.60
CA THR A 78 -7.16 19.66 4.30
C THR A 78 -7.69 19.42 5.71
N ALA A 79 -7.72 18.18 6.12
CA ALA A 79 -8.10 17.76 7.47
C ALA A 79 -7.09 16.74 8.01
N ALA A 80 -6.65 16.90 9.25
CA ALA A 80 -5.74 16.00 9.93
C ALA A 80 -6.31 15.53 11.27
N ALA A 81 -6.25 14.23 11.53
CA ALA A 81 -6.71 13.64 12.79
C ALA A 81 -5.65 12.68 13.36
N PRO A 82 -5.45 12.68 14.69
CA PRO A 82 -4.57 11.73 15.35
C PRO A 82 -5.18 10.33 15.32
N THR A 83 -4.33 9.30 15.21
CA THR A 83 -4.73 7.90 15.28
C THR A 83 -4.49 7.31 16.68
N ALA A 84 -5.14 6.18 16.98
CA ALA A 84 -5.09 5.56 18.29
C ALA A 84 -3.70 5.00 18.67
N ASP A 85 -2.85 4.74 17.68
CA ASP A 85 -1.46 4.28 17.82
C ASP A 85 -0.46 5.43 17.98
N GLY A 86 -0.94 6.69 17.94
CA GLY A 86 -0.14 7.90 18.16
C GLY A 86 0.36 8.55 16.88
N GLY A 87 0.01 8.03 15.73
CA GLY A 87 0.27 8.64 14.43
C GLY A 87 -0.79 9.68 14.04
N ALA A 88 -0.92 9.95 12.75
CA ALA A 88 -1.93 10.85 12.19
C ALA A 88 -2.35 10.41 10.79
N VAL A 89 -3.58 10.79 10.42
CA VAL A 89 -4.07 10.71 9.04
C VAL A 89 -4.37 12.11 8.55
N ILE A 90 -3.94 12.43 7.34
CA ILE A 90 -4.18 13.73 6.68
C ILE A 90 -4.92 13.46 5.38
N ALA A 91 -6.09 14.05 5.22
CA ALA A 91 -6.91 13.97 4.03
C ALA A 91 -6.93 15.33 3.33
N SER A 92 -6.73 15.37 2.01
CA SER A 92 -6.66 16.58 1.21
C SER A 92 -7.55 16.50 -0.04
N ASP A 93 -8.31 17.57 -0.29
CA ASP A 93 -9.04 17.86 -1.53
C ASP A 93 -8.18 18.84 -2.33
N LEU A 94 -7.33 18.32 -3.22
CA LEU A 94 -6.32 19.09 -3.92
C LEU A 94 -6.89 19.91 -5.09
N ASN A 95 -8.10 19.56 -5.55
CA ASN A 95 -8.76 20.18 -6.69
C ASN A 95 -9.97 21.04 -6.28
N SER A 96 -10.29 21.09 -4.98
CA SER A 96 -11.40 21.86 -4.37
C SER A 96 -12.77 21.50 -4.91
N ASP A 97 -12.99 20.23 -5.30
CA ASP A 97 -14.29 19.75 -5.80
C ASP A 97 -15.19 19.17 -4.68
N GLY A 98 -14.67 19.03 -3.46
CA GLY A 98 -15.35 18.52 -2.27
C GLY A 98 -15.19 17.01 -2.07
N VAL A 99 -14.33 16.38 -2.85
CA VAL A 99 -13.95 14.97 -2.69
C VAL A 99 -12.48 14.90 -2.30
N VAL A 100 -12.10 13.98 -1.42
CA VAL A 100 -10.70 13.78 -1.06
C VAL A 100 -9.95 13.16 -2.23
N ASP A 101 -8.82 13.78 -2.61
CA ASP A 101 -7.92 13.30 -3.64
C ASP A 101 -6.74 12.52 -3.08
N GLU A 102 -6.34 12.80 -1.82
CA GLU A 102 -5.18 12.18 -1.20
C GLU A 102 -5.38 11.95 0.29
N VAL A 103 -4.91 10.80 0.79
CA VAL A 103 -4.84 10.50 2.22
C VAL A 103 -3.42 10.06 2.55
N ALA A 104 -2.77 10.81 3.44
CA ALA A 104 -1.44 10.49 3.96
C ALA A 104 -1.54 9.91 5.38
N HIS A 105 -0.77 8.86 5.64
CA HIS A 105 -0.69 8.19 6.94
C HIS A 105 0.70 8.40 7.54
N LEU A 106 0.73 8.86 8.78
CA LEU A 106 1.95 9.06 9.53
C LEU A 106 1.98 8.13 10.74
N ASN A 107 3.16 7.59 11.05
CA ASN A 107 3.38 6.82 12.26
C ASN A 107 3.50 7.73 13.50
N ALA A 108 3.71 7.13 14.68
CA ALA A 108 3.84 7.86 15.94
C ALA A 108 5.10 8.75 16.04
N ASP A 109 6.10 8.50 15.22
CA ASP A 109 7.33 9.30 15.14
C ASP A 109 7.15 10.49 14.16
N GLY A 110 6.04 10.50 13.41
CA GLY A 110 5.68 11.53 12.43
C GLY A 110 6.24 11.25 11.03
N ASP A 111 6.73 10.04 10.79
CA ASP A 111 7.20 9.63 9.46
C ASP A 111 6.02 9.22 8.60
N LEU A 112 6.08 9.56 7.31
CA LEU A 112 5.08 9.16 6.32
C LEU A 112 5.26 7.68 6.00
N THR A 113 4.19 6.90 6.18
CA THR A 113 4.22 5.44 5.95
C THR A 113 3.39 5.00 4.76
N GLN A 114 2.41 5.82 4.35
CA GLN A 114 1.52 5.50 3.25
C GLN A 114 0.91 6.77 2.67
N VAL A 115 0.72 6.78 1.36
CA VAL A 115 -0.09 7.76 0.64
C VAL A 115 -1.07 7.03 -0.26
N ASP A 116 -2.35 7.32 -0.09
CA ASP A 116 -3.44 6.83 -0.91
C ASP A 116 -3.92 7.97 -1.80
N SER A 117 -3.92 7.75 -3.13
CA SER A 117 -4.42 8.71 -4.10
C SER A 117 -5.74 8.25 -4.69
N TYR A 118 -6.69 9.16 -4.78
CA TYR A 118 -8.06 8.90 -5.21
C TYR A 118 -8.40 9.73 -6.44
N GLU A 119 -9.17 9.13 -7.37
CA GLU A 119 -9.83 9.86 -8.46
C GLU A 119 -11.33 9.54 -8.45
N ASP A 120 -12.16 10.57 -8.45
CA ASP A 120 -13.62 10.42 -8.34
C ASP A 120 -14.07 9.60 -7.11
N GLY A 121 -13.27 9.63 -6.01
CA GLY A 121 -13.52 8.89 -4.78
C GLY A 121 -13.17 7.41 -4.82
N GLN A 122 -12.48 6.95 -5.86
CA GLN A 122 -11.93 5.59 -5.96
C GLN A 122 -10.42 5.64 -5.75
N LEU A 123 -9.89 4.70 -4.97
CA LEU A 123 -8.45 4.51 -4.78
C LEU A 123 -7.84 4.10 -6.12
N VAL A 124 -6.82 4.83 -6.58
CA VAL A 124 -6.13 4.55 -7.84
C VAL A 124 -4.64 4.25 -7.65
N THR A 125 -4.04 4.74 -6.58
CA THR A 125 -2.64 4.47 -6.27
C THR A 125 -2.44 4.44 -4.77
N GLN A 126 -1.68 3.47 -4.31
CA GLN A 126 -1.21 3.38 -2.94
C GLN A 126 0.32 3.29 -2.94
N THR A 127 0.96 4.21 -2.24
CA THR A 127 2.41 4.28 -2.09
C THR A 127 2.76 4.02 -0.63
N LEU A 128 3.64 3.06 -0.37
CA LEU A 128 3.99 2.63 0.98
C LEU A 128 5.50 2.74 1.22
N ASP A 129 5.85 3.08 2.45
CA ASP A 129 7.18 2.92 3.05
C ASP A 129 7.07 1.73 4.02
N THR A 130 7.47 0.53 3.57
CA THR A 130 7.24 -0.71 4.32
C THR A 130 8.35 -1.00 5.32
N ASP A 131 9.53 -0.42 5.14
CA ASP A 131 10.67 -0.59 6.06
C ASP A 131 10.87 0.61 7.01
N ALA A 132 10.07 1.66 6.83
CA ALA A 132 10.07 2.88 7.64
C ALA A 132 11.41 3.65 7.62
N ASP A 133 12.09 3.66 6.48
CA ASP A 133 13.33 4.42 6.29
C ASP A 133 13.09 5.88 5.84
N GLY A 134 11.83 6.21 5.49
CA GLY A 134 11.37 7.52 5.05
C GLY A 134 11.36 7.68 3.53
N ALA A 135 11.64 6.62 2.77
CA ALA A 135 11.48 6.57 1.33
C ALA A 135 10.42 5.51 0.96
N PRO A 136 9.48 5.80 0.07
CA PRO A 136 8.53 4.79 -0.41
C PRO A 136 9.26 3.68 -1.17
N ASP A 137 8.92 2.43 -0.85
CA ASP A 137 9.51 1.24 -1.47
C ASP A 137 8.49 0.40 -2.24
N THR A 138 7.20 0.64 -2.07
CA THR A 138 6.13 -0.14 -2.70
C THR A 138 5.07 0.77 -3.30
N VAL A 139 4.65 0.49 -4.54
CA VAL A 139 3.55 1.20 -5.22
C VAL A 139 2.59 0.20 -5.83
N LEU A 140 1.32 0.34 -5.48
CA LEU A 140 0.19 -0.38 -6.07
C LEU A 140 -0.63 0.59 -6.90
N THR A 141 -1.09 0.17 -8.08
CA THR A 141 -1.92 1.02 -8.96
C THR A 141 -3.09 0.21 -9.52
N ASP A 142 -4.30 0.73 -9.34
CA ASP A 142 -5.56 0.25 -9.94
C ASP A 142 -5.92 1.19 -11.09
N THR A 143 -5.67 0.78 -12.33
CA THR A 143 -5.82 1.62 -13.52
C THR A 143 -7.18 1.52 -14.17
N ASP A 144 -7.86 0.40 -14.00
CA ASP A 144 -9.20 0.16 -14.55
C ASP A 144 -10.31 0.45 -13.54
N ARG A 145 -9.93 0.65 -12.25
CA ARG A 145 -10.80 1.05 -11.13
C ARG A 145 -11.86 0.01 -10.78
N ASP A 146 -11.47 -1.24 -10.86
CA ASP A 146 -12.33 -2.34 -10.42
C ASP A 146 -12.20 -2.64 -8.92
N GLY A 147 -11.20 -2.03 -8.25
CA GLY A 147 -10.91 -2.15 -6.83
C GLY A 147 -9.81 -3.16 -6.51
N ALA A 148 -9.20 -3.77 -7.52
CA ALA A 148 -8.01 -4.58 -7.40
C ALA A 148 -6.81 -3.86 -8.05
N PRO A 149 -5.58 -3.97 -7.52
CA PRO A 149 -4.44 -3.34 -8.16
C PRO A 149 -4.00 -4.12 -9.41
N ASP A 150 -3.85 -3.41 -10.55
CA ASP A 150 -3.34 -3.96 -11.81
C ASP A 150 -1.81 -4.07 -11.83
N THR A 151 -1.13 -3.27 -11.02
CA THR A 151 0.33 -3.19 -11.03
C THR A 151 0.87 -3.05 -9.61
N LEU A 152 1.91 -3.82 -9.31
CA LEU A 152 2.73 -3.70 -8.12
C LEU A 152 4.17 -3.43 -8.52
N LEU A 153 4.78 -2.41 -7.92
CA LEU A 153 6.19 -2.05 -8.05
C LEU A 153 6.85 -2.12 -6.68
N VAL A 154 8.01 -2.74 -6.56
CA VAL A 154 8.75 -2.83 -5.29
C VAL A 154 10.23 -2.54 -5.50
N ASP A 155 10.78 -1.68 -4.66
CA ASP A 155 12.22 -1.50 -4.42
C ASP A 155 12.58 -2.33 -3.18
N THR A 156 13.18 -3.49 -3.38
CA THR A 156 13.41 -4.45 -2.29
C THR A 156 14.68 -4.18 -1.50
N ASN A 157 15.58 -3.34 -2.03
CA ASN A 157 16.87 -3.05 -1.44
C ASN A 157 17.02 -1.60 -0.97
N ALA A 158 15.97 -0.76 -1.16
CA ALA A 158 15.91 0.65 -0.80
C ALA A 158 17.03 1.51 -1.46
N ASP A 159 17.40 1.19 -2.72
CA ASP A 159 18.40 1.99 -3.45
C ASP A 159 17.77 3.05 -4.37
N GLY A 160 16.43 3.08 -4.46
CA GLY A 160 15.64 3.99 -5.27
C GLY A 160 15.37 3.49 -6.69
N ALA A 161 15.72 2.23 -7.00
CA ALA A 161 15.35 1.55 -8.23
C ALA A 161 14.29 0.46 -7.95
N ILE A 162 13.39 0.22 -8.89
CA ILE A 162 12.41 -0.86 -8.79
C ILE A 162 13.07 -2.18 -9.16
N ASP A 163 13.02 -3.15 -8.25
CA ASP A 163 13.60 -4.50 -8.40
C ASP A 163 12.55 -5.53 -8.76
N ALA A 164 11.29 -5.30 -8.42
CA ALA A 164 10.20 -6.21 -8.70
C ALA A 164 9.00 -5.50 -9.30
N VAL A 165 8.40 -6.11 -10.31
CA VAL A 165 7.17 -5.65 -10.95
C VAL A 165 6.24 -6.84 -11.08
N ALA A 166 4.97 -6.68 -10.66
CA ALA A 166 3.91 -7.62 -10.96
C ALA A 166 2.76 -6.91 -11.69
N VAL A 167 2.10 -7.61 -12.61
CA VAL A 167 1.01 -7.04 -13.43
C VAL A 167 -0.13 -8.05 -13.54
N ASP A 168 -1.34 -7.59 -13.26
CA ASP A 168 -2.59 -8.23 -13.65
C ASP A 168 -2.91 -7.80 -15.08
N THR A 169 -2.94 -8.73 -16.02
CA THR A 169 -3.08 -8.42 -17.45
C THR A 169 -4.49 -8.67 -17.96
N ASP A 170 -5.30 -9.41 -17.24
CA ASP A 170 -6.65 -9.77 -17.66
C ASP A 170 -7.75 -9.16 -16.76
N GLY A 171 -7.37 -8.51 -15.65
CA GLY A 171 -8.28 -7.79 -14.75
C GLY A 171 -9.11 -8.72 -13.88
N ASP A 172 -8.57 -9.87 -13.50
CA ASP A 172 -9.29 -10.80 -12.61
C ASP A 172 -8.93 -10.60 -11.13
N GLY A 173 -8.01 -9.66 -10.83
CA GLY A 173 -7.54 -9.30 -9.51
C GLY A 173 -6.37 -10.15 -9.02
N GLN A 174 -5.74 -10.92 -9.92
CA GLN A 174 -4.53 -11.70 -9.64
C GLN A 174 -3.40 -11.26 -10.57
N PHE A 175 -2.17 -11.29 -10.08
CA PHE A 175 -1.04 -10.93 -10.93
C PHE A 175 -0.63 -12.09 -11.85
N ASP A 176 -0.74 -11.90 -13.17
CA ASP A 176 -0.42 -12.89 -14.21
C ASP A 176 1.04 -12.90 -14.60
N ALA A 177 1.74 -11.80 -14.41
CA ALA A 177 3.11 -11.64 -14.85
C ALA A 177 3.96 -10.94 -13.81
N VAL A 178 5.19 -11.44 -13.64
CA VAL A 178 6.18 -10.83 -12.75
C VAL A 178 7.52 -10.67 -13.48
N ALA A 179 8.27 -9.64 -13.08
CA ALA A 179 9.65 -9.42 -13.50
C ALA A 179 10.48 -9.02 -12.28
N LEU A 180 11.62 -9.69 -12.07
CA LEU A 180 12.48 -9.48 -10.91
C LEU A 180 13.91 -9.18 -11.38
N ASP A 181 14.52 -8.16 -10.81
CA ASP A 181 15.95 -7.85 -10.88
C ASP A 181 16.61 -8.41 -9.60
N THR A 182 17.25 -9.54 -9.70
CA THR A 182 17.78 -10.28 -8.54
C THR A 182 19.23 -9.94 -8.21
N ASP A 183 19.96 -9.33 -9.15
CA ASP A 183 21.33 -8.89 -8.95
C ASP A 183 21.49 -7.36 -8.84
N PHE A 184 20.33 -6.62 -8.92
CA PHE A 184 20.23 -5.17 -8.73
C PHE A 184 21.05 -4.36 -9.74
N ASP A 185 21.14 -4.83 -10.99
CA ASP A 185 21.85 -4.13 -12.05
C ASP A 185 20.97 -3.18 -12.87
N GLY A 186 19.65 -3.13 -12.56
CA GLY A 186 18.62 -2.31 -13.19
C GLY A 186 17.98 -3.00 -14.41
N GLN A 187 18.18 -4.32 -14.56
CA GLN A 187 17.54 -5.12 -15.58
C GLN A 187 16.94 -6.38 -14.92
N ALA A 188 15.70 -6.71 -15.28
CA ALA A 188 15.08 -7.92 -14.73
C ALA A 188 15.78 -9.18 -15.24
N ASP A 189 16.12 -10.08 -14.33
CA ASP A 189 16.79 -11.37 -14.58
C ASP A 189 15.79 -12.51 -14.69
N VAL A 190 14.68 -12.44 -13.95
CA VAL A 190 13.68 -13.50 -13.84
C VAL A 190 12.33 -12.96 -14.27
N TYR A 191 11.62 -13.73 -15.06
CA TYR A 191 10.25 -13.45 -15.48
C TYR A 191 9.38 -14.65 -15.18
N GLY A 192 8.19 -14.40 -14.61
CA GLY A 192 7.17 -15.41 -14.35
C GLY A 192 5.87 -15.08 -15.06
N GLN A 193 5.10 -16.08 -15.44
CA GLN A 193 3.77 -15.94 -16.00
C GLN A 193 2.84 -17.02 -15.46
N ASP A 194 1.62 -16.61 -15.08
CA ASP A 194 0.47 -17.48 -14.97
C ASP A 194 -0.14 -17.63 -16.36
N THR A 195 -0.23 -18.83 -16.85
CA THR A 195 -0.70 -19.11 -18.24
C THR A 195 -2.07 -19.72 -18.27
N ASP A 196 -2.59 -20.21 -17.15
CA ASP A 196 -3.91 -20.84 -17.08
C ASP A 196 -4.91 -20.09 -16.18
N GLY A 197 -4.47 -19.01 -15.52
CA GLY A 197 -5.31 -18.10 -14.74
C GLY A 197 -5.76 -18.71 -13.42
N ASP A 198 -4.93 -19.54 -12.78
CA ASP A 198 -5.25 -20.15 -11.49
C ASP A 198 -4.61 -19.42 -10.29
N GLY A 199 -3.85 -18.35 -10.56
CA GLY A 199 -3.16 -17.52 -9.57
C GLY A 199 -1.79 -18.05 -9.16
N GLU A 200 -1.31 -19.13 -9.81
CA GLU A 200 0.05 -19.64 -9.63
C GLU A 200 0.86 -19.40 -10.90
N LEU A 201 2.11 -18.94 -10.74
CA LEU A 201 2.98 -18.73 -11.92
C LEU A 201 3.45 -20.09 -12.46
N ASP A 202 3.07 -20.41 -13.71
CA ASP A 202 3.39 -21.68 -14.37
C ASP A 202 4.70 -21.66 -15.13
N LEU A 203 5.03 -20.53 -15.72
CA LEU A 203 6.12 -20.41 -16.68
C LEU A 203 7.15 -19.39 -16.17
N TYR A 204 8.39 -19.84 -16.11
CA TYR A 204 9.52 -19.00 -15.71
C TYR A 204 10.56 -18.92 -16.83
N SER A 205 11.17 -17.75 -17.00
CA SER A 205 12.31 -17.57 -17.88
C SER A 205 13.39 -16.74 -17.22
N ASP A 206 14.64 -17.00 -17.59
CA ASP A 206 15.78 -16.17 -17.26
C ASP A 206 16.04 -15.09 -18.34
N GLU A 207 17.03 -14.23 -18.10
CA GLU A 207 17.47 -13.19 -19.05
C GLU A 207 17.81 -13.72 -20.45
N THR A 208 18.11 -15.02 -20.60
CA THR A 208 18.41 -15.66 -21.88
C THR A 208 17.16 -16.07 -22.65
N GLY A 209 15.98 -15.95 -22.04
CA GLY A 209 14.69 -16.37 -22.59
C GLY A 209 14.51 -17.89 -22.60
N ALA A 210 15.28 -18.61 -21.79
CA ALA A 210 15.07 -20.03 -21.57
C ALA A 210 13.92 -20.24 -20.59
N TYR A 211 12.82 -20.83 -21.05
CA TYR A 211 11.65 -21.11 -20.24
C TYR A 211 11.78 -22.46 -19.52
N SER A 212 11.33 -22.52 -18.26
CA SER A 212 11.15 -23.74 -17.48
C SER A 212 9.74 -23.82 -16.90
N ASP A 213 9.11 -24.99 -16.94
CA ASP A 213 7.72 -25.22 -16.51
C ASP A 213 7.54 -25.33 -14.98
N THR A 214 8.54 -25.00 -14.18
CA THR A 214 8.45 -24.94 -12.71
C THR A 214 9.64 -24.18 -12.15
N PRO A 215 9.51 -23.37 -11.09
CA PRO A 215 10.64 -22.96 -10.31
C PRO A 215 11.38 -24.21 -9.84
N ASP A 216 12.71 -24.17 -9.89
CA ASP A 216 13.57 -25.28 -9.47
C ASP A 216 13.26 -25.62 -8.01
N ALA A 217 12.20 -26.43 -7.79
CA ALA A 217 11.91 -26.96 -6.48
C ALA A 217 13.16 -27.72 -6.04
N PRO A 218 13.69 -27.49 -4.82
CA PRO A 218 14.89 -28.18 -4.37
C PRO A 218 14.65 -29.67 -4.55
N GLU A 219 15.45 -30.30 -5.43
CA GLU A 219 15.36 -31.71 -5.75
C GLU A 219 15.23 -32.48 -4.43
N ASP A 220 14.07 -33.15 -4.24
CA ASP A 220 13.87 -34.09 -3.15
C ASP A 220 14.91 -35.20 -3.30
N THR A 221 16.06 -35.01 -2.68
CA THR A 221 17.09 -36.04 -2.55
C THR A 221 16.68 -37.07 -1.52
N THR A 222 15.48 -37.62 -1.66
CA THR A 222 15.10 -38.85 -0.94
C THR A 222 15.86 -40.02 -1.61
N PRO A 223 16.82 -40.64 -0.93
CA PRO A 223 17.53 -41.77 -1.51
C PRO A 223 16.56 -42.92 -1.71
N GLY A 224 16.42 -43.32 -2.95
CA GLY A 224 15.61 -44.40 -3.49
C GLY A 224 15.11 -45.46 -2.54
N GLY A 225 13.79 -45.57 -2.49
CA GLY A 225 13.12 -46.80 -2.07
C GLY A 225 13.47 -47.92 -3.01
N HIS A 226 14.18 -48.87 -2.51
CA HIS A 226 14.56 -50.11 -3.16
C HIS A 226 13.33 -50.86 -3.66
N ASP A 227 13.29 -51.03 -4.95
CA ASP A 227 12.59 -52.13 -5.61
C ASP A 227 13.06 -53.44 -5.00
N SER A 228 12.16 -54.19 -4.42
CA SER A 228 12.34 -55.62 -4.09
C SER A 228 11.33 -56.42 -4.86
N ASP A 229 11.62 -56.62 -6.13
CA ASP A 229 11.25 -57.82 -6.83
C ASP A 229 12.01 -58.98 -6.18
N LEU A 230 11.28 -59.90 -5.56
CA LEU A 230 11.71 -61.31 -5.45
C LEU A 230 10.51 -62.22 -5.18
N VAL A 231 10.17 -63.02 -6.21
CA VAL A 231 9.63 -64.40 -6.31
C VAL A 231 8.15 -64.58 -6.02
#